data_8b0c51bf2c138a5652ae9b2cadd098c4
#
_entry.id   8b0c51bf2c138a5652ae9b2cadd098c4
#
_cell.length_a   1.000
_cell.length_b   1.000
_cell.length_c   1.000
_cell.angle_alpha   90.00
_cell.angle_beta   90.00
_cell.angle_gamma   90.00
#
_symmetry.space_group_name_H-M   'P 1'
#
loop_
_entity.id
_entity.type
_entity.pdbx_description
1 polymer ?
#
loop_
_entity_poly.entity_id
_entity_poly.type
_entity_poly.pdbx_seq_one_letter_code
_entity_poly.pdbx_strand_id
1 'polypeptide(L)'
;MCKEAYPYYEAKGVLYPEIRFRRMVSRWGSCMPTKGVLTFNTNLMYAPKECAEYVVLHEFTHFLQANHSAEFYMELSKVCPDWKERKNMLKGIVLRGR
;
A
#
# COMPACT_ATOMS: atom_id res chain seq x y z
N MET A 1 1.70 -11.06 -1.95
CA MET A 1 2.38 -9.83 -1.51
C MET A 1 2.09 -9.44 -0.08
N CYS A 2 0.84 -9.47 0.33
CA CYS A 2 0.53 -9.07 1.70
C CYS A 2 1.19 -9.96 2.74
N LYS A 3 1.26 -11.27 2.49
CA LYS A 3 1.91 -12.20 3.41
C LYS A 3 3.41 -11.92 3.56
N GLU A 4 4.07 -11.55 2.47
CA GLU A 4 5.50 -11.27 2.48
C GLU A 4 5.79 -9.92 3.12
N ALA A 5 4.85 -8.98 3.03
CA ALA A 5 5.01 -7.65 3.62
C ALA A 5 4.74 -7.66 5.14
N TYR A 6 3.86 -8.53 5.58
CA TYR A 6 3.32 -8.50 6.94
C TYR A 6 4.36 -8.64 8.07
N PRO A 7 5.42 -9.48 7.96
CA PRO A 7 6.33 -9.68 9.10
C PRO A 7 6.90 -8.39 9.69
N TYR A 8 7.21 -7.41 8.86
CA TYR A 8 7.73 -6.13 9.34
C TYR A 8 6.71 -5.43 10.26
N TYR A 9 5.45 -5.44 9.83
CA TYR A 9 4.37 -4.75 10.55
C TYR A 9 3.89 -5.55 11.75
N GLU A 10 3.94 -6.88 11.67
CA GLU A 10 3.64 -7.76 12.78
C GLU A 10 4.59 -7.48 13.95
N ALA A 11 5.88 -7.30 13.65
CA ALA A 11 6.88 -6.98 14.66
C ALA A 11 6.60 -5.65 15.35
N LYS A 12 5.83 -4.78 14.72
CA LYS A 12 5.45 -3.48 15.26
C LYS A 12 4.05 -3.47 15.87
N GLY A 13 3.45 -4.64 16.03
CA GLY A 13 2.17 -4.77 16.72
C GLY A 13 0.94 -4.69 15.83
N VAL A 14 1.11 -4.71 14.52
CA VAL A 14 -0.03 -4.66 13.60
C VAL A 14 -0.62 -6.07 13.43
N LEU A 15 -1.92 -6.20 13.65
CA LEU A 15 -2.62 -7.45 13.40
C LEU A 15 -2.82 -7.64 11.90
N TYR A 16 -2.88 -8.89 11.44
CA TYR A 16 -3.08 -9.14 10.01
C TYR A 16 -4.44 -8.58 9.59
N PRO A 17 -4.47 -7.69 8.59
CA PRO A 17 -5.70 -7.01 8.23
C PRO A 17 -6.61 -7.87 7.38
N GLU A 18 -7.88 -7.46 7.33
CA GLU A 18 -8.80 -7.99 6.31
C GLU A 18 -8.40 -7.37 4.98
N ILE A 19 -8.27 -8.19 3.96
CA ILE A 19 -7.88 -7.74 2.62
C ILE A 19 -9.11 -7.75 1.72
N ARG A 20 -9.41 -6.62 1.11
CA ARG A 20 -10.54 -6.47 0.19
C ARG A 20 -10.04 -5.96 -1.16
N PHE A 21 -10.76 -6.31 -2.20
CA PHE A 21 -10.50 -5.81 -3.55
C PHE A 21 -11.77 -5.18 -4.08
N ARG A 22 -11.61 -4.03 -4.71
CA ARG A 22 -12.73 -3.37 -5.35
C ARG A 22 -12.25 -2.47 -6.48
N ARG A 23 -13.16 -2.18 -7.39
CA ARG A 23 -12.89 -1.28 -8.49
C ARG A 23 -12.88 0.16 -7.98
N MET A 24 -11.83 0.89 -8.29
CA MET A 24 -11.68 2.28 -7.86
C MET A 24 -11.27 3.12 -9.06
N VAL A 25 -11.74 4.38 -9.13
CA VAL A 25 -11.45 5.27 -10.27
C VAL A 25 -10.30 6.24 -9.99
N SER A 26 -10.01 6.54 -8.73
CA SER A 26 -9.02 7.56 -8.38
C SER A 26 -7.95 7.10 -7.40
N ARG A 27 -8.01 5.85 -6.95
CA ARG A 27 -7.06 5.32 -5.97
C ARG A 27 -6.56 3.95 -6.37
N TRP A 28 -5.34 3.62 -5.92
CA TRP A 28 -4.81 2.28 -6.07
C TRP A 28 -5.07 1.42 -4.82
N GLY A 29 -5.29 2.05 -3.68
CA GLY A 29 -5.59 1.35 -2.45
C GLY A 29 -6.06 2.29 -1.37
N SER A 30 -6.49 1.73 -0.25
CA SER A 30 -6.85 2.51 0.93
C SER A 30 -6.67 1.64 2.18
N CYS A 31 -6.55 2.31 3.33
CA CYS A 31 -6.40 1.65 4.61
C CYS A 31 -7.38 2.24 5.60
N MET A 32 -8.05 1.37 6.34
CA MET A 32 -8.88 1.78 7.49
C MET A 32 -8.23 1.21 8.75
N PRO A 33 -7.31 1.98 9.38
CA PRO A 33 -6.53 1.47 10.50
C PRO A 33 -7.36 1.01 11.70
N THR A 34 -8.42 1.76 12.02
CA THR A 34 -9.25 1.43 13.17
C THR A 34 -10.07 0.17 12.95
N LYS A 35 -10.37 -0.17 11.71
CA LYS A 35 -11.15 -1.37 11.37
C LYS A 35 -10.26 -2.54 10.96
N GLY A 36 -8.97 -2.29 10.76
CA GLY A 36 -8.05 -3.34 10.33
C GLY A 36 -8.30 -3.83 8.92
N VAL A 37 -8.63 -2.92 8.00
CA VAL A 37 -8.99 -3.29 6.62
C VAL A 37 -8.08 -2.58 5.63
N LEU A 38 -7.55 -3.36 4.69
CA LEU A 38 -6.86 -2.85 3.51
C LEU A 38 -7.72 -3.15 2.29
N THR A 39 -7.91 -2.15 1.43
CA THR A 39 -8.65 -2.33 0.17
C THR A 39 -7.72 -1.98 -0.98
N PHE A 40 -7.66 -2.85 -1.99
CA PHE A 40 -6.82 -2.64 -3.15
C PHE A 40 -7.67 -2.57 -4.41
N ASN A 41 -7.26 -1.73 -5.35
CA ASN A 41 -7.91 -1.61 -6.63
C ASN A 41 -7.70 -2.90 -7.43
N THR A 42 -8.75 -3.45 -8.02
CA THR A 42 -8.65 -4.67 -8.83
C THR A 42 -7.71 -4.47 -10.02
N ASN A 43 -7.56 -3.23 -10.51
CA ASN A 43 -6.63 -2.92 -11.59
C ASN A 43 -5.16 -3.08 -11.18
N LEU A 44 -4.89 -3.22 -9.88
CA LEU A 44 -3.53 -3.38 -9.40
C LEU A 44 -2.86 -4.65 -9.94
N MET A 45 -3.66 -5.67 -10.27
CA MET A 45 -3.14 -6.91 -10.84
C MET A 45 -2.53 -6.71 -12.23
N TYR A 46 -2.87 -5.61 -12.91
CA TYR A 46 -2.34 -5.29 -14.24
C TYR A 46 -1.15 -4.32 -14.18
N ALA A 47 -0.83 -3.81 -13.00
CA ALA A 47 0.30 -2.92 -12.82
C ALA A 47 1.60 -3.74 -12.71
N PRO A 48 2.76 -3.11 -13.00
CA PRO A 48 4.04 -3.79 -12.75
C PRO A 48 4.15 -4.24 -11.31
N LYS A 49 4.82 -5.36 -11.08
CA LYS A 49 4.96 -5.94 -9.75
C LYS A 49 5.52 -4.93 -8.74
N GLU A 50 6.51 -4.14 -9.17
CA GLU A 50 7.14 -3.14 -8.31
C GLU A 50 6.15 -2.10 -7.84
N CYS A 51 5.23 -1.70 -8.72
CA CYS A 51 4.18 -0.73 -8.37
C CYS A 51 3.18 -1.35 -7.40
N ALA A 52 2.80 -2.60 -7.64
CA ALA A 52 1.87 -3.30 -6.76
C ALA A 52 2.46 -3.47 -5.37
N GLU A 53 3.73 -3.84 -5.28
CA GLU A 53 4.43 -3.96 -4.00
C GLU A 53 4.46 -2.62 -3.27
N TYR A 54 4.73 -1.53 -3.99
CA TYR A 54 4.71 -0.20 -3.39
C TYR A 54 3.36 0.13 -2.78
N VAL A 55 2.27 -0.14 -3.50
CA VAL A 55 0.91 0.15 -3.00
C VAL A 55 0.63 -0.67 -1.75
N VAL A 56 0.98 -1.96 -1.76
CA VAL A 56 0.78 -2.83 -0.60
C VAL A 56 1.53 -2.27 0.62
N LEU A 57 2.80 -1.93 0.46
CA LEU A 57 3.63 -1.42 1.56
C LEU A 57 3.14 -0.05 2.03
N HIS A 58 2.71 0.79 1.09
CA HIS A 58 2.16 2.11 1.40
C HIS A 58 0.93 1.99 2.30
N GLU A 59 0.00 1.12 1.94
CA GLU A 59 -1.23 0.97 2.72
C GLU A 59 -0.97 0.30 4.08
N PHE A 60 -0.07 -0.68 4.13
CA PHE A 60 0.31 -1.26 5.42
C PHE A 60 0.94 -0.22 6.34
N THR A 61 1.74 0.69 5.79
CA THR A 61 2.42 1.72 6.61
C THR A 61 1.41 2.65 7.28
N HIS A 62 0.21 2.80 6.71
CA HIS A 62 -0.85 3.58 7.35
C HIS A 62 -1.32 3.01 8.69
N PHE A 63 -1.07 1.74 8.97
CA PHE A 63 -1.33 1.18 10.29
C PHE A 63 -0.38 1.76 11.34
N LEU A 64 0.78 2.24 10.93
CA LEU A 64 1.77 2.82 11.82
C LEU A 64 1.64 4.33 11.88
N GLN A 65 1.34 4.97 10.75
CA GLN A 65 1.24 6.43 10.62
C GLN A 65 0.08 6.77 9.69
N ALA A 66 -0.96 7.39 10.25
CA ALA A 66 -2.16 7.72 9.48
C ALA A 66 -1.91 8.78 8.40
N ASN A 67 -1.04 9.76 8.70
CA ASN A 67 -0.75 10.87 7.80
C ASN A 67 0.52 10.61 6.99
N HIS A 68 0.61 11.23 5.82
CA HIS A 68 1.82 11.17 4.99
C HIS A 68 2.87 12.14 5.55
N SER A 69 3.27 11.93 6.78
CA SER A 69 4.27 12.73 7.48
C SER A 69 5.68 12.21 7.20
N ALA A 70 6.68 12.92 7.74
CA ALA A 70 8.07 12.45 7.64
C ALA A 70 8.21 11.05 8.25
N GLU A 71 7.51 10.79 9.35
CA GLU A 71 7.54 9.47 10.01
C GLU A 71 6.95 8.39 9.11
N PHE A 72 5.89 8.69 8.35
CA PHE A 72 5.31 7.75 7.40
C PHE A 72 6.37 7.33 6.38
N TYR A 73 7.02 8.30 5.76
CA TYR A 73 8.02 8.00 4.73
C TYR A 73 9.27 7.36 5.29
N MET A 74 9.62 7.65 6.54
CA MET A 74 10.71 6.98 7.21
C MET A 74 10.41 5.48 7.37
N GLU A 75 9.20 5.15 7.82
CA GLU A 75 8.79 3.75 7.95
C GLU A 75 8.73 3.06 6.60
N LEU A 76 8.14 3.74 5.61
CA LEU A 76 8.01 3.18 4.27
C LEU A 76 9.39 2.92 3.65
N SER A 77 10.33 3.82 3.83
CA SER A 77 11.67 3.68 3.24
C SER A 77 12.46 2.50 3.80
N LYS A 78 12.11 2.03 4.99
CA LYS A 78 12.76 0.85 5.59
C LYS A 78 12.40 -0.43 4.84
N VAL A 79 11.19 -0.49 4.27
CA VAL A 79 10.72 -1.68 3.54
C VAL A 79 10.70 -1.45 2.04
N CYS A 80 10.76 -0.20 1.60
CA CYS A 80 10.70 0.17 0.19
C CYS A 80 11.62 1.38 -0.05
N PRO A 81 12.95 1.17 -0.09
CA PRO A 81 13.90 2.29 -0.24
C PRO A 81 13.70 3.08 -1.52
N ASP A 82 13.21 2.45 -2.57
CA ASP A 82 12.98 3.08 -3.87
C ASP A 82 11.51 3.51 -4.06
N TRP A 83 10.83 3.84 -2.97
CA TRP A 83 9.41 4.17 -3.04
C TRP A 83 9.11 5.37 -3.95
N LYS A 84 10.02 6.34 -4.04
CA LYS A 84 9.82 7.50 -4.91
C LYS A 84 9.79 7.11 -6.38
N GLU A 85 10.69 6.23 -6.78
CA GLU A 85 10.75 5.74 -8.16
C GLU A 85 9.50 4.95 -8.50
N ARG A 86 9.08 4.08 -7.59
CA ARG A 86 7.87 3.26 -7.79
C ARG A 86 6.62 4.13 -7.83
N LYS A 87 6.54 5.13 -6.97
CA LYS A 87 5.45 6.09 -6.97
C LYS A 87 5.36 6.84 -8.30
N ASN A 88 6.50 7.29 -8.83
CA ASN A 88 6.53 7.99 -10.10
C ASN A 88 6.15 7.08 -11.25
N MET A 89 6.59 5.84 -11.21
CA MET A 89 6.21 4.85 -12.22
C MET A 89 4.70 4.63 -12.20
N LEU A 90 4.11 4.53 -11.02
CA LEU A 90 2.68 4.32 -10.85
C LEU A 90 1.87 5.52 -11.38
N LYS A 91 2.38 6.73 -11.23
CA LYS A 91 1.71 7.94 -11.73
C LYS A 91 1.55 7.93 -13.25
N GLY A 92 2.42 7.23 -13.96
CA GLY A 92 2.34 7.12 -15.41
C GLY A 92 1.31 6.12 -15.88
N ILE A 93 0.67 5.38 -14.97
CA ILE A 93 -0.31 4.36 -15.31
C ILE A 93 -1.70 4.93 -15.12
N VAL A 94 -2.51 4.87 -16.18
CA VAL A 94 -3.89 5.38 -16.14
C VAL A 94 -4.79 4.34 -15.47
N LEU A 95 -5.56 4.77 -14.46
CA LEU A 95 -6.54 3.91 -13.82
C LEU A 95 -7.72 3.68 -14.75
N ARG A 96 -8.11 2.41 -14.89
CA ARG A 96 -9.23 2.01 -15.74
C ARG A 96 -10.34 1.41 -14.88
N GLY A 97 -10.88 2.24 -14.00
CA GLY A 97 -11.88 1.80 -13.04
C GLY A 97 -13.32 1.84 -13.51
N ARG A 98 -13.55 2.15 -14.76
CA ARG A 98 -14.91 2.31 -15.31
C ARG A 98 -15.46 1.05 -15.86
#